data_c41cc64e7be07223574973ae2b4da285
#
_entry.id   c41cc64e7be07223574973ae2b4da285
#
_cell.length_a   1.000
_cell.length_b   1.000
_cell.length_c   1.000
_cell.angle_alpha   90.00
_cell.angle_beta   90.00
_cell.angle_gamma   90.00
#
_symmetry.space_group_name_H-M   'P 1'
#
loop_
_entity.id
_entity.type
_entity.pdbx_description
1 polymer ?
#
loop_
_entity_poly.entity_id
_entity_poly.type
_entity_poly.pdbx_seq_one_letter_code
_entity_poly.pdbx_strand_id
1 'polypeptide(L)'
;MNKIFNLMIIFTLMTFLQSKELEIGSKIPLFAVKMDQVNGNPISLKDAMGKNGLIVIFSCNTCPWVLAWEDRYNVIYKKYKDKGFDMVAINSNQGTRNSGDSMSDMKKHAKKAKYEFSYTLDEGSKLANAFGATKTPHVYLFDSNAKLVYKGAIDDNSRNPKKVEDHYLMDALDSMIEGKKIAQVSTKAIGCTIKYVDN
;
A
#
# COMPACT_ATOMS: atom_id res chain seq x y z
N MET A 1 31.12 55.17 -21.41
CA MET A 1 31.29 54.22 -20.29
C MET A 1 29.99 53.38 -20.16
N ASN A 2 29.94 52.23 -20.88
CA ASN A 2 28.77 51.35 -20.86
C ASN A 2 28.96 50.30 -19.76
N LYS A 3 28.12 50.35 -18.73
CA LYS A 3 28.02 49.29 -17.72
C LYS A 3 27.11 48.18 -18.24
N ILE A 4 27.72 47.06 -18.63
CA ILE A 4 26.99 45.83 -18.96
C ILE A 4 26.58 45.19 -17.64
N PHE A 5 25.27 45.13 -17.37
CA PHE A 5 24.69 44.45 -16.22
C PHE A 5 24.53 42.98 -16.59
N ASN A 6 25.43 42.13 -16.12
CA ASN A 6 25.32 40.67 -16.28
C ASN A 6 24.24 40.15 -15.35
N LEU A 7 23.03 39.86 -15.91
CA LEU A 7 21.97 39.19 -15.21
C LEU A 7 22.22 37.67 -15.20
N MET A 8 22.76 37.18 -14.10
CA MET A 8 23.02 35.76 -13.89
C MET A 8 21.66 35.09 -13.56
N ILE A 9 21.04 34.44 -14.55
CA ILE A 9 19.82 33.63 -14.34
C ILE A 9 20.25 32.34 -13.65
N ILE A 10 19.98 32.25 -12.35
CA ILE A 10 20.12 31.00 -11.59
C ILE A 10 18.93 30.10 -11.96
N PHE A 11 19.20 29.16 -12.83
CA PHE A 11 18.23 28.08 -13.15
C PHE A 11 18.23 27.09 -11.99
N THR A 12 17.31 27.26 -11.04
CA THR A 12 17.12 26.29 -9.95
C THR A 12 16.50 25.02 -10.56
N LEU A 13 17.34 24.01 -10.76
CA LEU A 13 16.88 22.68 -11.19
C LEU A 13 16.07 22.07 -10.05
N MET A 14 14.77 22.18 -10.13
CA MET A 14 13.83 21.50 -9.22
C MET A 14 13.88 20.00 -9.57
N THR A 15 14.78 19.26 -8.94
CA THR A 15 14.80 17.81 -9.03
C THR A 15 13.56 17.29 -8.31
N PHE A 16 12.61 16.75 -9.07
CA PHE A 16 11.52 15.94 -8.51
C PHE A 16 12.16 14.73 -7.81
N LEU A 17 12.27 14.81 -6.51
CA LEU A 17 12.69 13.67 -5.69
C LEU A 17 11.51 12.70 -5.61
N GLN A 18 11.40 11.79 -6.57
CA GLN A 18 10.49 10.66 -6.45
C GLN A 18 10.95 9.87 -5.22
N SER A 19 10.08 9.72 -4.22
CA SER A 19 10.42 9.02 -2.99
C SER A 19 10.86 7.59 -3.32
N LYS A 20 12.05 7.22 -2.83
CA LYS A 20 12.58 5.86 -2.98
C LYS A 20 11.64 4.89 -2.27
N GLU A 21 11.35 3.76 -2.90
CA GLU A 21 10.55 2.71 -2.31
C GLU A 21 11.16 2.22 -0.99
N LEU A 22 10.31 2.01 0.02
CA LEU A 22 10.72 1.61 1.35
C LEU A 22 11.59 0.35 1.33
N GLU A 23 12.73 0.38 2.02
CA GLU A 23 13.68 -0.73 2.07
C GLU A 23 13.29 -1.75 3.16
N ILE A 24 13.63 -3.03 2.93
CA ILE A 24 13.46 -4.09 3.93
C ILE A 24 14.19 -3.71 5.22
N GLY A 25 13.54 -3.90 6.36
CA GLY A 25 14.02 -3.51 7.69
C GLY A 25 13.64 -2.09 8.13
N SER A 26 13.14 -1.25 7.21
CA SER A 26 12.66 0.10 7.55
C SER A 26 11.44 0.07 8.45
N LYS A 27 11.30 1.08 9.29
CA LYS A 27 10.08 1.29 10.09
C LYS A 27 8.95 1.85 9.23
N ILE A 28 7.70 1.62 9.66
CA ILE A 28 6.52 2.21 9.01
C ILE A 28 6.62 3.74 9.06
N PRO A 29 6.65 4.43 7.92
CA PRO A 29 6.60 5.88 7.89
C PRO A 29 5.19 6.37 8.22
N LEU A 30 5.06 7.59 8.76
CA LEU A 30 3.78 8.22 9.11
C LEU A 30 2.88 7.32 9.97
N PHE A 31 3.47 6.48 10.83
CA PHE A 31 2.86 5.37 11.56
C PHE A 31 1.61 5.77 12.38
N ALA A 32 1.61 6.97 12.98
CA ALA A 32 0.52 7.48 13.82
C ALA A 32 -0.46 8.42 13.09
N VAL A 33 -0.28 8.65 11.80
CA VAL A 33 -1.17 9.52 11.02
C VAL A 33 -2.52 8.84 10.86
N LYS A 34 -3.59 9.55 11.24
CA LYS A 34 -4.97 9.06 11.10
C LYS A 34 -5.44 9.21 9.66
N MET A 35 -6.12 8.21 9.17
CA MET A 35 -6.80 8.17 7.88
C MET A 35 -8.29 7.91 8.09
N ASP A 36 -9.13 8.60 7.35
CA ASP A 36 -10.54 8.25 7.27
C ASP A 36 -10.69 6.85 6.67
N GLN A 37 -11.68 6.10 7.15
CA GLN A 37 -11.95 4.75 6.66
C GLN A 37 -13.43 4.56 6.30
N VAL A 38 -13.70 3.51 5.56
CA VAL A 38 -15.07 3.20 5.08
C VAL A 38 -16.02 2.88 6.24
N ASN A 39 -15.53 2.31 7.32
CA ASN A 39 -16.29 1.91 8.50
C ASN A 39 -15.61 2.45 9.76
N GLY A 40 -16.39 3.10 10.64
CA GLY A 40 -15.93 3.55 11.95
C GLY A 40 -15.14 4.85 11.96
N ASN A 41 -14.38 5.06 13.02
CA ASN A 41 -13.58 6.25 13.24
C ASN A 41 -12.26 6.22 12.46
N PRO A 42 -11.62 7.38 12.20
CA PRO A 42 -10.30 7.42 11.57
C PRO A 42 -9.28 6.55 12.31
N ILE A 43 -8.48 5.79 11.55
CA ILE A 43 -7.50 4.85 12.08
C ILE A 43 -6.09 5.16 11.54
N SER A 44 -5.06 4.94 12.36
CA SER A 44 -3.67 4.97 11.91
C SER A 44 -3.13 3.55 11.70
N LEU A 45 -1.99 3.41 11.02
CA LEU A 45 -1.31 2.12 10.92
C LEU A 45 -0.86 1.62 12.30
N LYS A 46 -0.61 2.54 13.26
CA LYS A 46 -0.31 2.19 14.65
C LYS A 46 -1.51 1.53 15.36
N ASP A 47 -2.71 2.07 15.16
CA ASP A 47 -3.92 1.50 15.77
C ASP A 47 -4.31 0.16 15.15
N ALA A 48 -3.96 -0.04 13.88
CA ALA A 48 -4.24 -1.27 13.14
C ALA A 48 -3.17 -2.36 13.33
N MET A 49 -2.09 -2.09 14.11
CA MET A 49 -1.06 -3.10 14.32
C MET A 49 -1.62 -4.33 15.01
N GLY A 50 -1.54 -5.48 14.34
CA GLY A 50 -1.77 -6.77 14.97
C GLY A 50 -0.61 -7.16 15.90
N LYS A 51 -0.87 -8.13 16.80
CA LYS A 51 0.12 -8.62 17.79
C LYS A 51 1.43 -9.09 17.12
N ASN A 52 1.33 -9.72 15.94
CA ASN A 52 2.46 -10.32 15.23
C ASN A 52 2.88 -9.54 13.99
N GLY A 53 2.07 -8.57 13.53
CA GLY A 53 2.41 -7.74 12.39
C GLY A 53 1.22 -7.08 11.70
N LEU A 54 1.51 -6.39 10.61
CA LEU A 54 0.53 -5.65 9.81
C LEU A 54 0.76 -5.87 8.32
N ILE A 55 -0.31 -6.17 7.61
CA ILE A 55 -0.35 -6.19 6.14
C ILE A 55 -0.90 -4.84 5.68
N VAL A 56 -0.13 -4.11 4.89
CA VAL A 56 -0.55 -2.87 4.24
C VAL A 56 -0.63 -3.12 2.74
N ILE A 57 -1.78 -2.81 2.13
CA ILE A 57 -1.98 -2.97 0.68
C ILE A 57 -2.41 -1.63 0.10
N PHE A 58 -1.55 -0.99 -0.70
CA PHE A 58 -2.01 0.13 -1.53
C PHE A 58 -2.94 -0.41 -2.59
N SER A 59 -4.19 0.05 -2.57
CA SER A 59 -5.29 -0.46 -3.38
C SER A 59 -6.13 0.69 -3.94
N CYS A 60 -7.14 0.39 -4.74
CA CYS A 60 -8.12 1.36 -5.23
C CYS A 60 -9.37 0.62 -5.74
N ASN A 61 -10.40 1.37 -6.15
CA ASN A 61 -11.67 0.77 -6.59
C ASN A 61 -11.69 0.39 -8.06
N THR A 62 -10.88 1.04 -8.90
CA THR A 62 -11.04 1.05 -10.36
C THR A 62 -9.94 0.32 -11.12
N CYS A 63 -8.87 -0.11 -10.45
CA CYS A 63 -7.75 -0.79 -11.09
C CYS A 63 -8.12 -2.25 -11.44
N PRO A 64 -8.03 -2.67 -12.71
CA PRO A 64 -8.30 -4.07 -13.11
C PRO A 64 -7.42 -5.09 -12.39
N TRP A 65 -6.20 -4.73 -12.01
CA TRP A 65 -5.30 -5.60 -11.25
C TRP A 65 -5.76 -5.77 -9.80
N VAL A 66 -6.30 -4.70 -9.18
CA VAL A 66 -6.94 -4.83 -7.86
C VAL A 66 -8.13 -5.77 -7.95
N LEU A 67 -9.03 -5.54 -8.91
CA LEU A 67 -10.22 -6.37 -9.10
C LEU A 67 -9.89 -7.85 -9.37
N ALA A 68 -8.73 -8.11 -9.98
CA ALA A 68 -8.27 -9.47 -10.27
C ALA A 68 -7.70 -10.18 -9.03
N TRP A 69 -7.22 -9.44 -8.03
CA TRP A 69 -6.62 -10.00 -6.80
C TRP A 69 -7.47 -9.81 -5.54
N GLU A 70 -8.50 -8.96 -5.55
CA GLU A 70 -9.22 -8.56 -4.34
C GLU A 70 -9.94 -9.70 -3.60
N ASP A 71 -10.28 -10.78 -4.29
CA ASP A 71 -10.84 -11.97 -3.67
C ASP A 71 -9.85 -12.61 -2.66
N ARG A 72 -8.54 -12.49 -2.90
CA ARG A 72 -7.49 -12.99 -2.01
C ARG A 72 -7.37 -12.17 -0.73
N TYR A 73 -7.75 -10.89 -0.73
CA TYR A 73 -7.66 -10.02 0.45
C TYR A 73 -8.42 -10.62 1.63
N ASN A 74 -9.70 -10.96 1.43
CA ASN A 74 -10.51 -11.57 2.49
C ASN A 74 -9.99 -12.96 2.89
N VAL A 75 -9.51 -13.77 1.94
CA VAL A 75 -8.94 -15.10 2.21
C VAL A 75 -7.71 -14.97 3.10
N ILE A 76 -6.79 -14.07 2.77
CA ILE A 76 -5.57 -13.82 3.54
C ILE A 76 -5.94 -13.25 4.92
N TYR A 77 -6.80 -12.23 4.97
CA TYR A 77 -7.22 -11.63 6.24
C TYR A 77 -7.81 -12.68 7.20
N LYS A 78 -8.75 -13.48 6.74
CA LYS A 78 -9.38 -14.55 7.55
C LYS A 78 -8.37 -15.59 8.02
N LYS A 79 -7.42 -16.00 7.15
CA LYS A 79 -6.39 -16.99 7.50
C LYS A 79 -5.43 -16.51 8.57
N TYR A 80 -5.10 -15.20 8.59
CA TYR A 80 -4.00 -14.67 9.41
C TYR A 80 -4.44 -13.75 10.56
N LYS A 81 -5.68 -13.26 10.58
CA LYS A 81 -6.20 -12.41 11.66
C LYS A 81 -6.06 -13.06 13.05
N ASP A 82 -6.54 -14.29 13.20
CA ASP A 82 -6.46 -15.01 14.49
C ASP A 82 -5.03 -15.43 14.83
N LYS A 83 -4.10 -15.33 13.87
CA LYS A 83 -2.66 -15.52 14.06
C LYS A 83 -1.94 -14.20 14.41
N GLY A 84 -2.68 -13.14 14.71
CA GLY A 84 -2.16 -11.87 15.18
C GLY A 84 -1.66 -10.93 14.09
N PHE A 85 -2.03 -11.14 12.82
CA PHE A 85 -1.77 -10.19 11.73
C PHE A 85 -3.04 -9.44 11.37
N ASP A 86 -2.99 -8.12 11.41
CA ASP A 86 -4.09 -7.31 10.90
C ASP A 86 -3.80 -6.80 9.48
N MET A 87 -4.79 -6.20 8.81
CA MET A 87 -4.69 -5.74 7.43
C MET A 87 -5.33 -4.36 7.27
N VAL A 88 -4.66 -3.50 6.51
CA VAL A 88 -5.19 -2.22 6.06
C VAL A 88 -5.00 -2.11 4.55
N ALA A 89 -6.08 -1.93 3.81
CA ALA A 89 -6.03 -1.46 2.44
C ALA A 89 -6.09 0.07 2.42
N ILE A 90 -5.29 0.69 1.53
CA ILE A 90 -5.14 2.15 1.46
C ILE A 90 -5.40 2.62 0.04
N ASN A 91 -6.39 3.51 -0.13
CA ASN A 91 -6.66 4.16 -1.41
C ASN A 91 -5.93 5.51 -1.47
N SER A 92 -4.84 5.54 -2.22
CA SER A 92 -4.00 6.73 -2.43
C SER A 92 -4.22 7.41 -3.78
N ASN A 93 -5.24 7.01 -4.54
CA ASN A 93 -5.56 7.57 -5.85
C ASN A 93 -6.21 8.96 -5.75
N GLN A 94 -5.43 9.97 -5.35
CA GLN A 94 -5.91 11.34 -5.22
C GLN A 94 -6.39 11.91 -6.56
N GLY A 95 -5.73 11.61 -7.66
CA GLY A 95 -6.07 12.09 -9.00
C GLY A 95 -7.40 11.56 -9.55
N THR A 96 -7.91 10.45 -9.01
CA THR A 96 -9.22 9.87 -9.37
C THR A 96 -10.25 9.97 -8.24
N ARG A 97 -9.99 10.82 -7.24
CA ARG A 97 -10.88 10.99 -6.07
C ARG A 97 -12.32 11.36 -6.46
N ASN A 98 -12.50 12.13 -7.53
CA ASN A 98 -13.80 12.55 -8.04
C ASN A 98 -14.36 11.63 -9.14
N SER A 99 -13.66 10.54 -9.49
CA SER A 99 -14.02 9.66 -10.62
C SER A 99 -13.87 8.17 -10.28
N GLY A 100 -14.37 7.75 -9.10
CA GLY A 100 -14.45 6.35 -8.71
C GLY A 100 -13.65 5.95 -7.48
N ASP A 101 -12.83 6.86 -6.91
CA ASP A 101 -12.03 6.61 -5.71
C ASP A 101 -12.41 7.54 -4.54
N SER A 102 -13.62 8.13 -4.55
CA SER A 102 -14.16 8.90 -3.42
C SER A 102 -14.45 7.99 -2.22
N MET A 103 -14.57 8.57 -1.03
CA MET A 103 -14.98 7.83 0.17
C MET A 103 -16.34 7.13 -0.04
N SER A 104 -17.26 7.76 -0.76
CA SER A 104 -18.56 7.15 -1.12
C SER A 104 -18.38 5.92 -2.01
N ASP A 105 -17.49 5.99 -3.01
CA ASP A 105 -17.20 4.86 -3.90
C ASP A 105 -16.46 3.75 -3.17
N MET A 106 -15.51 4.10 -2.29
CA MET A 106 -14.82 3.15 -1.41
C MET A 106 -15.80 2.37 -0.52
N LYS A 107 -16.80 3.06 0.08
CA LYS A 107 -17.86 2.40 0.88
C LYS A 107 -18.66 1.41 0.06
N LYS A 108 -19.06 1.79 -1.15
CA LYS A 108 -19.80 0.89 -2.08
C LYS A 108 -18.94 -0.30 -2.48
N HIS A 109 -17.68 -0.05 -2.82
CA HIS A 109 -16.73 -1.08 -3.23
C HIS A 109 -16.46 -2.07 -2.10
N ALA A 110 -16.11 -1.60 -0.90
CA ALA A 110 -15.84 -2.44 0.27
C ALA A 110 -17.06 -3.32 0.64
N LYS A 111 -18.28 -2.75 0.56
CA LYS A 111 -19.52 -3.50 0.78
C LYS A 111 -19.71 -4.61 -0.28
N LYS A 112 -19.48 -4.30 -1.57
CA LYS A 112 -19.59 -5.27 -2.67
C LYS A 112 -18.54 -6.38 -2.55
N ALA A 113 -17.29 -6.02 -2.28
CA ALA A 113 -16.18 -6.95 -2.12
C ALA A 113 -16.18 -7.64 -0.73
N LYS A 114 -17.10 -7.26 0.18
CA LYS A 114 -17.22 -7.81 1.54
C LYS A 114 -15.93 -7.71 2.33
N TYR A 115 -15.27 -6.55 2.29
CA TYR A 115 -14.05 -6.33 3.06
C TYR A 115 -14.33 -6.42 4.57
N GLU A 116 -13.57 -7.25 5.27
CA GLU A 116 -13.66 -7.46 6.72
C GLU A 116 -12.51 -6.79 7.48
N PHE A 117 -11.62 -6.10 6.76
CA PHE A 117 -10.46 -5.34 7.25
C PHE A 117 -10.65 -3.85 6.99
N SER A 118 -9.76 -3.02 7.55
CA SER A 118 -9.80 -1.57 7.37
C SER A 118 -9.49 -1.17 5.93
N TYR A 119 -10.35 -0.34 5.33
CA TYR A 119 -10.11 0.28 4.02
C TYR A 119 -10.10 1.79 4.20
N THR A 120 -8.96 2.41 4.02
CA THR A 120 -8.66 3.80 4.39
C THR A 120 -8.37 4.66 3.19
N LEU A 121 -8.60 5.97 3.36
CA LEU A 121 -8.33 7.00 2.37
C LEU A 121 -7.06 7.75 2.74
N ASP A 122 -6.07 7.71 1.86
CA ASP A 122 -4.81 8.45 1.97
C ASP A 122 -4.95 9.81 1.29
N GLU A 123 -5.26 10.83 2.09
CA GLU A 123 -5.45 12.20 1.60
C GLU A 123 -4.13 12.77 1.07
N GLY A 124 -4.18 13.28 -0.19
CA GLY A 124 -3.00 13.82 -0.86
C GLY A 124 -1.93 12.77 -1.17
N SER A 125 -2.26 11.47 -1.15
CA SER A 125 -1.32 10.36 -1.39
C SER A 125 -0.08 10.40 -0.48
N LYS A 126 -0.21 10.92 0.73
CA LYS A 126 0.91 11.17 1.67
C LYS A 126 1.60 9.87 2.10
N LEU A 127 0.81 8.84 2.42
CA LEU A 127 1.35 7.53 2.78
C LEU A 127 2.00 6.87 1.56
N ALA A 128 1.34 6.85 0.40
CA ALA A 128 1.94 6.28 -0.80
C ALA A 128 3.29 6.93 -1.12
N ASN A 129 3.39 8.26 -1.01
CA ASN A 129 4.65 8.98 -1.18
C ASN A 129 5.69 8.54 -0.14
N ALA A 130 5.32 8.46 1.15
CA ALA A 130 6.24 8.08 2.23
C ALA A 130 6.73 6.63 2.13
N PHE A 131 5.92 5.73 1.57
CA PHE A 131 6.29 4.34 1.28
C PHE A 131 7.06 4.19 -0.04
N GLY A 132 7.06 5.20 -0.91
CA GLY A 132 7.52 5.07 -2.29
C GLY A 132 6.67 4.07 -3.09
N ALA A 133 5.41 3.88 -2.72
CA ALA A 133 4.49 3.00 -3.41
C ALA A 133 4.07 3.61 -4.75
N THR A 134 4.13 2.84 -5.83
CA THR A 134 3.86 3.34 -7.18
C THR A 134 2.74 2.59 -7.89
N LYS A 135 2.29 1.46 -7.35
CA LYS A 135 1.34 0.55 -7.97
C LYS A 135 0.15 0.25 -7.07
N THR A 136 -0.96 -0.19 -7.67
CA THR A 136 -2.09 -0.83 -7.02
C THR A 136 -2.45 -2.13 -7.75
N PRO A 137 -2.47 -3.31 -7.06
CA PRO A 137 -2.10 -3.47 -5.67
C PRO A 137 -0.57 -3.44 -5.46
N HIS A 138 -0.13 -2.99 -4.26
CA HIS A 138 1.24 -3.11 -3.79
C HIS A 138 1.23 -3.45 -2.31
N VAL A 139 1.82 -4.57 -1.95
CA VAL A 139 1.82 -5.13 -0.60
C VAL A 139 3.08 -4.73 0.16
N TYR A 140 2.91 -4.43 1.45
CA TYR A 140 3.97 -4.26 2.43
C TYR A 140 3.60 -5.03 3.70
N LEU A 141 4.44 -5.97 4.14
CA LEU A 141 4.25 -6.74 5.37
C LEU A 141 5.25 -6.29 6.42
N PHE A 142 4.75 -5.93 7.58
CA PHE A 142 5.54 -5.50 8.73
C PHE A 142 5.46 -6.51 9.87
N ASP A 143 6.57 -6.67 10.59
CA ASP A 143 6.62 -7.48 11.80
C ASP A 143 6.02 -6.76 13.03
N SER A 144 5.98 -7.43 14.18
CA SER A 144 5.49 -6.87 15.45
C SER A 144 6.27 -5.65 15.94
N ASN A 145 7.47 -5.41 15.41
CA ASN A 145 8.29 -4.24 15.68
C ASN A 145 8.06 -3.12 14.65
N ALA A 146 7.04 -3.22 13.80
CA ALA A 146 6.75 -2.32 12.70
C ALA A 146 7.93 -2.17 11.70
N LYS A 147 8.73 -3.22 11.49
CA LYS A 147 9.79 -3.30 10.49
C LYS A 147 9.30 -4.03 9.25
N LEU A 148 9.57 -3.48 8.07
CA LEU A 148 9.24 -4.09 6.79
C LEU A 148 10.00 -5.41 6.59
N VAL A 149 9.29 -6.49 6.37
CA VAL A 149 9.87 -7.83 6.18
C VAL A 149 9.58 -8.42 4.80
N TYR A 150 8.51 -7.95 4.14
CA TYR A 150 8.18 -8.31 2.76
C TYR A 150 7.52 -7.14 2.03
N LYS A 151 7.78 -7.00 0.72
CA LYS A 151 7.07 -6.08 -0.18
C LYS A 151 6.93 -6.66 -1.59
N GLY A 152 5.87 -6.26 -2.29
CA GLY A 152 5.65 -6.65 -3.69
C GLY A 152 4.24 -7.09 -4.02
N ALA A 153 4.10 -8.21 -4.74
CA ALA A 153 2.84 -8.79 -5.19
C ALA A 153 2.19 -9.67 -4.09
N ILE A 154 0.94 -10.06 -4.30
CA ILE A 154 0.23 -11.00 -3.43
C ILE A 154 0.65 -12.43 -3.76
N ASP A 155 0.63 -12.77 -5.04
CA ASP A 155 1.01 -14.04 -5.63
C ASP A 155 1.48 -13.83 -7.08
N ASP A 156 1.82 -14.88 -7.78
CA ASP A 156 2.31 -14.86 -9.18
C ASP A 156 1.19 -14.84 -10.22
N ASN A 157 -0.09 -15.02 -9.83
CA ASN A 157 -1.19 -15.17 -10.79
C ASN A 157 -2.48 -14.41 -10.41
N SER A 158 -2.60 -13.18 -10.88
CA SER A 158 -3.80 -12.36 -10.64
C SER A 158 -5.09 -12.92 -11.22
N ARG A 159 -4.98 -13.61 -12.37
CA ARG A 159 -6.15 -14.00 -13.18
C ARG A 159 -6.82 -15.28 -12.70
N ASN A 160 -6.04 -16.21 -12.15
CA ASN A 160 -6.57 -17.51 -11.77
C ASN A 160 -5.95 -18.02 -10.45
N PRO A 161 -6.71 -17.98 -9.34
CA PRO A 161 -6.24 -18.46 -8.04
C PRO A 161 -5.80 -19.94 -8.04
N LYS A 162 -6.37 -20.76 -8.94
CA LYS A 162 -6.03 -22.18 -9.04
C LYS A 162 -4.72 -22.46 -9.80
N LYS A 163 -4.16 -21.43 -10.42
CA LYS A 163 -2.87 -21.51 -11.16
C LYS A 163 -1.77 -20.71 -10.46
N VAL A 164 -1.97 -20.36 -9.21
CA VAL A 164 -0.92 -19.75 -8.37
C VAL A 164 0.07 -20.85 -8.01
N GLU A 165 1.32 -20.63 -8.34
CA GLU A 165 2.46 -21.50 -7.98
C GLU A 165 3.23 -20.89 -6.80
N ASP A 166 3.44 -19.56 -6.82
CA ASP A 166 4.14 -18.81 -5.77
C ASP A 166 3.17 -17.93 -4.97
N HIS A 167 2.94 -18.29 -3.72
CA HIS A 167 2.04 -17.58 -2.78
C HIS A 167 2.78 -16.50 -1.98
N TYR A 168 3.58 -15.66 -2.62
CA TYR A 168 4.56 -14.73 -2.02
C TYR A 168 4.20 -14.16 -0.65
N LEU A 169 3.02 -13.49 -0.52
CA LEU A 169 2.59 -12.90 0.74
C LEU A 169 2.26 -13.96 1.80
N MET A 170 1.59 -15.03 1.41
CA MET A 170 1.22 -16.10 2.35
C MET A 170 2.45 -16.88 2.81
N ASP A 171 3.42 -17.13 1.94
CA ASP A 171 4.68 -17.80 2.28
C ASP A 171 5.52 -16.95 3.25
N ALA A 172 5.50 -15.61 3.06
CA ALA A 172 6.13 -14.70 4.00
C ALA A 172 5.46 -14.73 5.37
N LEU A 173 4.11 -14.70 5.42
CA LEU A 173 3.33 -14.78 6.65
C LEU A 173 3.52 -16.12 7.36
N ASP A 174 3.47 -17.24 6.64
CA ASP A 174 3.67 -18.59 7.20
C ASP A 174 5.11 -18.73 7.73
N SER A 175 6.12 -18.18 7.02
CA SER A 175 7.50 -18.14 7.51
C SER A 175 7.65 -17.38 8.84
N MET A 176 6.96 -16.23 8.97
CA MET A 176 6.97 -15.45 10.22
C MET A 176 6.33 -16.22 11.39
N ILE A 177 5.21 -16.92 11.14
CA ILE A 177 4.53 -17.73 12.17
C ILE A 177 5.41 -18.87 12.64
N GLU A 178 6.13 -19.49 11.71
CA GLU A 178 7.03 -20.61 12.00
C GLU A 178 8.38 -20.16 12.56
N GLY A 179 8.63 -18.85 12.71
CA GLY A 179 9.93 -18.30 13.15
C GLY A 179 11.07 -18.57 12.16
N LYS A 180 10.74 -18.80 10.90
CA LYS A 180 11.70 -19.04 9.81
C LYS A 180 12.06 -17.74 9.10
N LYS A 181 13.21 -17.75 8.42
CA LYS A 181 13.59 -16.66 7.51
C LYS A 181 12.67 -16.65 6.28
N ILE A 182 12.15 -15.49 5.92
CA ILE A 182 11.41 -15.29 4.67
C ILE A 182 12.38 -15.51 3.51
N ALA A 183 12.07 -16.47 2.65
CA ALA A 183 12.94 -16.85 1.52
C ALA A 183 12.98 -15.73 0.46
N GLN A 184 11.82 -15.13 0.16
CA GLN A 184 11.68 -14.06 -0.82
C GLN A 184 11.09 -12.82 -0.16
N VAL A 185 11.95 -11.88 0.24
CA VAL A 185 11.55 -10.66 0.97
C VAL A 185 11.01 -9.54 0.06
N SER A 186 11.19 -9.67 -1.25
CA SER A 186 10.70 -8.68 -2.23
C SER A 186 10.38 -9.31 -3.57
N THR A 187 9.26 -8.90 -4.16
CA THR A 187 8.86 -9.23 -5.53
C THR A 187 8.49 -7.96 -6.28
N LYS A 188 8.34 -8.03 -7.59
CA LYS A 188 7.88 -6.90 -8.40
C LYS A 188 6.39 -6.67 -8.14
N ALA A 189 6.01 -5.47 -7.70
CA ALA A 189 4.60 -5.07 -7.68
C ALA A 189 4.07 -4.94 -9.12
N ILE A 190 3.00 -5.66 -9.42
CA ILE A 190 2.33 -5.65 -10.72
C ILE A 190 0.97 -4.98 -10.53
N GLY A 191 0.70 -3.91 -11.29
CA GLY A 191 -0.55 -3.17 -11.11
C GLY A 191 -0.60 -1.85 -11.87
N CYS A 192 -1.71 -1.15 -11.72
CA CYS A 192 -1.88 0.21 -12.23
C CYS A 192 -0.99 1.18 -11.44
N THR A 193 -0.52 2.23 -12.09
CA THR A 193 0.18 3.32 -11.40
C THR A 193 -0.80 4.06 -10.48
N ILE A 194 -0.38 4.35 -9.24
CA ILE A 194 -1.13 5.22 -8.32
C ILE A 194 -1.36 6.57 -8.98
N LYS A 195 -2.58 7.07 -8.90
CA LYS A 195 -2.99 8.34 -9.52
C LYS A 195 -2.71 9.48 -8.53
N TYR A 196 -1.47 9.92 -8.52
CA TYR A 196 -1.08 11.14 -7.79
C TYR A 196 -1.74 12.37 -8.42
N VAL A 197 -1.79 13.47 -7.69
CA VAL A 197 -2.07 14.80 -8.27
C VAL A 197 -0.71 15.42 -8.56
N ASP A 198 -0.52 15.89 -9.78
CA ASP A 198 0.65 16.72 -10.11
C ASP A 198 0.54 18.03 -9.32
N ASN A 199 1.52 18.32 -8.50
CA ASN A 199 1.65 19.58 -7.77
C ASN A 199 2.23 20.65 -8.67
#